data_862804695b295649472a8ab0eb171a35
#
_entry.id   862804695b295649472a8ab0eb171a35
#
_cell.length_a   1.000
_cell.length_b   1.000
_cell.length_c   1.000
_cell.angle_alpha   90.00
_cell.angle_beta   90.00
_cell.angle_gamma   90.00
#
_symmetry.space_group_name_H-M   'P 1'
#
loop_
_entity.id
_entity.type
_entity.pdbx_description
1 polymer ?
#
loop_
_entity_poly.entity_id
_entity_poly.type
_entity_poly.pdbx_seq_one_letter_code
_entity_poly.pdbx_strand_id
1 'polypeptide(L)'
;MITTPLLLLPAMSMVTEAPDTSRLAYPPVFQAVSRHANTDSLQAEVVRQVKARFGQHYGCSALAFCALCATLGTSFSEPQLRSLSEGFAGGIGHKFADGTCGALAGAVQALSMYASGNRDKHFKLAAEVYDALQRQEGGIKCSDIYGKHGFDHCDACVF
;
A
#
# COMPACT_ATOMS: atom_id res chain seq x y z
N MET A 1 -30.88 21.69 11.04
CA MET A 1 -30.34 20.76 10.05
C MET A 1 -29.62 21.59 9.01
N ILE A 2 -28.32 21.69 9.07
CA ILE A 2 -27.49 22.44 8.13
C ILE A 2 -26.85 21.38 7.22
N THR A 3 -27.40 21.22 6.02
CA THR A 3 -26.79 20.40 4.97
C THR A 3 -25.61 21.16 4.40
N THR A 4 -24.43 20.76 4.80
CA THR A 4 -23.16 21.24 4.21
C THR A 4 -23.10 20.73 2.77
N PRO A 5 -23.05 21.58 1.75
CA PRO A 5 -22.89 21.11 0.38
C PRO A 5 -21.49 20.51 0.22
N LEU A 6 -21.46 19.35 -0.38
CA LEU A 6 -20.23 18.61 -0.71
C LEU A 6 -19.38 19.46 -1.67
N LEU A 7 -18.38 20.13 -1.16
CA LEU A 7 -17.43 20.99 -1.89
C LEU A 7 -16.55 20.24 -2.93
N LEU A 8 -16.81 18.94 -3.13
CA LEU A 8 -16.05 18.07 -4.05
C LEU A 8 -16.61 18.04 -5.48
N LEU A 9 -17.81 18.56 -5.72
CA LEU A 9 -18.44 18.49 -7.04
C LEU A 9 -17.79 19.35 -8.13
N PRO A 10 -17.23 20.54 -7.86
CA PRO A 10 -16.60 21.33 -8.92
C PRO A 10 -15.26 20.76 -9.38
N ALA A 11 -14.54 20.05 -8.51
CA ALA A 11 -13.24 19.46 -8.87
C ALA A 11 -13.36 18.21 -9.75
N MET A 12 -14.45 17.45 -9.60
CA MET A 12 -14.71 16.28 -10.46
C MET A 12 -15.21 16.67 -11.86
N SER A 13 -15.76 17.88 -12.02
CA SER A 13 -16.27 18.35 -13.31
C SER A 13 -15.18 18.81 -14.28
N MET A 14 -13.94 18.94 -13.82
CA MET A 14 -12.81 19.37 -14.66
C MET A 14 -12.04 18.22 -15.31
N VAL A 15 -12.37 16.97 -15.00
CA VAL A 15 -11.73 15.81 -15.66
C VAL A 15 -12.68 15.27 -16.72
N THR A 16 -12.92 16.07 -17.78
CA THR A 16 -13.82 15.67 -18.88
C THR A 16 -13.09 14.97 -20.03
N GLU A 17 -11.78 14.95 -20.05
CA GLU A 17 -11.00 14.17 -21.01
C GLU A 17 -10.27 13.05 -20.28
N ALA A 18 -10.49 11.81 -20.73
CA ALA A 18 -9.63 10.72 -20.31
C ALA A 18 -8.18 11.10 -20.68
N PRO A 19 -7.23 11.08 -19.75
CA PRO A 19 -5.87 11.43 -20.08
C PRO A 19 -5.40 10.55 -21.22
N ASP A 20 -4.79 11.15 -22.23
CA ASP A 20 -4.11 10.43 -23.31
C ASP A 20 -2.97 9.59 -22.69
N THR A 21 -3.28 8.34 -22.38
CA THR A 21 -2.36 7.39 -21.76
C THR A 21 -1.26 6.93 -22.71
N SER A 22 -1.34 7.28 -24.01
CA SER A 22 -0.32 6.93 -25.01
C SER A 22 1.03 7.63 -24.76
N ARG A 23 1.01 8.73 -23.98
CA ARG A 23 2.22 9.51 -23.62
C ARG A 23 2.74 9.23 -22.22
N LEU A 24 2.03 8.45 -21.43
CA LEU A 24 2.52 7.96 -20.15
C LEU A 24 3.43 6.74 -20.40
N ALA A 25 4.59 6.99 -21.00
CA ALA A 25 5.71 6.10 -20.78
C ALA A 25 6.03 6.21 -19.28
N TYR A 26 5.38 5.36 -18.47
CA TYR A 26 5.79 5.20 -17.09
C TYR A 26 7.28 4.84 -17.11
N PRO A 27 8.17 5.67 -16.55
CA PRO A 27 9.54 5.22 -16.41
C PRO A 27 9.51 3.88 -15.70
N PRO A 28 10.40 2.95 -16.00
CA PRO A 28 10.46 1.70 -15.28
C PRO A 28 10.68 2.04 -13.81
N VAL A 29 9.59 2.01 -13.03
CA VAL A 29 9.56 2.48 -11.64
C VAL A 29 10.42 1.57 -10.76
N PHE A 30 10.67 0.35 -11.23
CA PHE A 30 11.46 -0.64 -10.53
C PHE A 30 12.62 -1.12 -11.40
N GLN A 31 13.82 -0.74 -11.00
CA GLN A 31 15.03 -1.34 -11.52
C GLN A 31 15.30 -2.64 -10.74
N ALA A 32 14.88 -3.74 -11.37
CA ALA A 32 15.40 -5.07 -11.13
C ALA A 32 15.12 -5.76 -9.78
N VAL A 33 14.08 -6.55 -9.78
CA VAL A 33 13.93 -7.76 -8.93
C VAL A 33 15.06 -8.79 -9.16
N SER A 34 15.92 -8.56 -10.12
CA SER A 34 17.05 -9.46 -10.48
C SER A 34 18.13 -9.61 -9.39
N ARG A 35 18.00 -8.90 -8.26
CA ARG A 35 18.97 -9.02 -7.14
C ARG A 35 18.64 -10.13 -6.15
N HIS A 36 17.42 -10.66 -6.16
CA HIS A 36 16.99 -11.68 -5.23
C HIS A 36 16.94 -13.04 -5.94
N ALA A 37 17.90 -13.89 -5.61
CA ALA A 37 18.06 -15.19 -6.25
C ALA A 37 16.95 -16.20 -5.87
N ASN A 38 16.21 -15.95 -4.78
CA ASN A 38 15.11 -16.81 -4.33
C ASN A 38 14.10 -16.04 -3.45
N THR A 39 12.97 -16.68 -3.16
CA THR A 39 11.88 -16.13 -2.33
C THR A 39 12.34 -15.84 -0.90
N ASP A 40 13.19 -16.69 -0.31
CA ASP A 40 13.63 -16.55 1.07
C ASP A 40 14.50 -15.29 1.25
N SER A 41 15.36 -15.00 0.27
CA SER A 41 16.17 -13.77 0.29
C SER A 41 15.33 -12.51 0.14
N LEU A 42 14.26 -12.57 -0.66
CA LEU A 42 13.32 -11.46 -0.83
C LEU A 42 12.55 -11.20 0.46
N GLN A 43 12.04 -12.24 1.09
CA GLN A 43 11.33 -12.15 2.37
C GLN A 43 12.24 -11.58 3.48
N ALA A 44 13.46 -12.09 3.59
CA ALA A 44 14.43 -11.58 4.55
C ALA A 44 14.73 -10.08 4.35
N GLU A 45 14.80 -9.64 3.09
CA GLU A 45 15.03 -8.24 2.76
C GLU A 45 13.81 -7.37 3.13
N VAL A 46 12.58 -7.81 2.84
CA VAL A 46 11.36 -7.09 3.29
C VAL A 46 11.37 -6.92 4.79
N VAL A 47 11.60 -8.00 5.55
CA VAL A 47 11.67 -7.95 7.02
C VAL A 47 12.76 -6.97 7.49
N ARG A 48 13.92 -6.96 6.85
CA ARG A 48 14.98 -6.00 7.16
C ARG A 48 14.55 -4.56 6.93
N GLN A 49 13.87 -4.30 5.81
CA GLN A 49 13.38 -2.96 5.45
C GLN A 49 12.28 -2.47 6.40
N VAL A 50 11.39 -3.38 6.86
CA VAL A 50 10.38 -3.06 7.88
C VAL A 50 11.06 -2.72 9.20
N LYS A 51 11.97 -3.57 9.69
CA LYS A 51 12.70 -3.34 10.95
C LYS A 51 13.48 -2.02 10.97
N ALA A 52 14.05 -1.64 9.84
CA ALA A 52 14.81 -0.39 9.72
C ALA A 52 13.92 0.86 9.89
N ARG A 53 12.61 0.76 9.63
CA ARG A 53 11.63 1.84 9.71
C ARG A 53 10.74 1.78 10.94
N PHE A 54 10.73 0.64 11.60
CA PHE A 54 9.90 0.41 12.78
C PHE A 54 10.27 1.40 13.88
N GLY A 55 9.26 1.96 14.55
CA GLY A 55 9.48 2.96 15.60
C GLY A 55 9.79 4.40 15.11
N GLN A 56 9.83 4.62 13.79
CA GLN A 56 10.09 5.95 13.22
C GLN A 56 8.79 6.72 12.85
N HIS A 57 7.70 6.46 13.54
CA HIS A 57 6.39 7.11 13.34
C HIS A 57 5.81 6.95 11.92
N TYR A 58 5.97 5.77 11.32
CA TYR A 58 5.25 5.40 10.12
C TYR A 58 3.86 4.88 10.48
N GLY A 59 2.83 5.31 9.73
CA GLY A 59 1.58 4.58 9.70
C GLY A 59 1.76 3.20 9.04
N CYS A 60 0.94 2.21 9.40
CA CYS A 60 1.07 0.83 8.90
C CYS A 60 1.10 0.74 7.36
N SER A 61 0.34 1.57 6.67
CA SER A 61 0.32 1.64 5.21
C SER A 61 1.64 2.16 4.63
N ALA A 62 2.15 3.27 5.18
CA ALA A 62 3.42 3.83 4.73
C ALA A 62 4.59 2.91 5.07
N LEU A 63 4.55 2.23 6.22
CA LEU A 63 5.57 1.25 6.60
C LEU A 63 5.65 0.10 5.59
N ALA A 64 4.51 -0.53 5.29
CA ALA A 64 4.45 -1.62 4.32
C ALA A 64 4.84 -1.15 2.90
N PHE A 65 4.32 -0.01 2.47
CA PHE A 65 4.61 0.55 1.15
C PHE A 65 6.07 0.89 0.96
N CYS A 66 6.66 1.64 1.90
CA CYS A 66 8.07 2.05 1.82
C CYS A 66 9.02 0.85 1.91
N ALA A 67 8.74 -0.13 2.77
CA ALA A 67 9.56 -1.32 2.91
C ALA A 67 9.56 -2.15 1.62
N LEU A 68 8.40 -2.39 1.04
CA LEU A 68 8.28 -3.12 -0.23
C LEU A 68 8.91 -2.36 -1.39
N CYS A 69 8.69 -1.05 -1.51
CA CYS A 69 9.32 -0.23 -2.54
C CYS A 69 10.85 -0.23 -2.40
N ALA A 70 11.38 -0.17 -1.19
CA ALA A 70 12.82 -0.25 -0.97
C ALA A 70 13.39 -1.63 -1.35
N THR A 71 12.64 -2.69 -1.09
CA THR A 71 13.02 -4.06 -1.46
C THR A 71 12.97 -4.29 -2.96
N LEU A 72 11.90 -3.86 -3.61
CA LEU A 72 11.69 -4.04 -5.05
C LEU A 72 12.51 -3.06 -5.90
N GLY A 73 13.03 -2.02 -5.30
CA GLY A 73 13.73 -0.92 -5.95
C GLY A 73 12.76 0.13 -6.51
N THR A 74 13.02 1.39 -6.26
CA THR A 74 12.19 2.52 -6.74
C THR A 74 13.04 3.73 -6.99
N SER A 75 12.58 4.61 -7.89
CA SER A 75 13.19 5.93 -8.13
C SER A 75 12.64 7.02 -7.21
N PHE A 76 11.56 6.73 -6.45
CA PHE A 76 10.99 7.69 -5.51
C PHE A 76 11.81 7.76 -4.22
N SER A 77 11.94 8.96 -3.70
CA SER A 77 12.52 9.18 -2.37
C SER A 77 11.58 8.71 -1.26
N GLU A 78 12.14 8.37 -0.11
CA GLU A 78 11.37 7.92 1.06
C GLU A 78 10.26 8.91 1.47
N PRO A 79 10.48 10.25 1.54
CA PRO A 79 9.41 11.21 1.83
C PRO A 79 8.27 11.19 0.81
N GLN A 80 8.58 11.00 -0.48
CA GLN A 80 7.56 10.88 -1.52
C GLN A 80 6.71 9.62 -1.34
N LEU A 81 7.34 8.47 -1.12
CA LEU A 81 6.64 7.21 -0.86
C LEU A 81 5.74 7.32 0.37
N ARG A 82 6.26 7.88 1.45
CA ARG A 82 5.49 8.08 2.67
C ARG A 82 4.25 8.93 2.43
N SER A 83 4.39 10.06 1.74
CA SER A 83 3.27 10.95 1.42
C SER A 83 2.19 10.28 0.58
N LEU A 84 2.55 9.35 -0.29
CA LEU A 84 1.61 8.61 -1.13
C LEU A 84 0.75 7.61 -0.35
N SER A 85 1.21 7.15 0.80
CA SER A 85 0.56 6.04 1.51
C SER A 85 0.07 6.38 2.92
N GLU A 86 0.53 7.44 3.54
CA GLU A 86 0.21 7.78 4.94
C GLU A 86 -1.30 7.86 5.22
N GLY A 87 -2.08 8.39 4.27
CA GLY A 87 -3.53 8.54 4.41
C GLY A 87 -4.33 7.24 4.51
N PHE A 88 -3.72 6.09 4.20
CA PHE A 88 -4.37 4.78 4.32
C PHE A 88 -4.17 4.12 5.69
N ALA A 89 -3.41 4.73 6.59
CA ALA A 89 -3.17 4.21 7.92
C ALA A 89 -4.47 4.16 8.75
N GLY A 90 -4.57 3.15 9.61
CA GLY A 90 -5.71 2.98 10.52
C GLY A 90 -7.04 2.80 9.81
N GLY A 91 -7.05 2.20 8.63
CA GLY A 91 -8.27 1.97 7.86
C GLY A 91 -8.74 3.23 7.12
N ILE A 92 -7.85 3.87 6.36
CA ILE A 92 -8.08 5.12 5.61
C ILE A 92 -8.49 6.28 6.53
N GLY A 93 -7.55 7.18 6.75
CA GLY A 93 -7.80 8.37 7.58
C GLY A 93 -8.25 8.03 9.01
N HIS A 94 -7.73 6.93 9.57
CA HIS A 94 -8.08 6.43 10.91
C HIS A 94 -9.56 6.03 11.09
N LYS A 95 -10.23 5.60 10.02
CA LYS A 95 -11.60 5.05 10.06
C LYS A 95 -11.58 3.55 10.41
N PHE A 96 -11.03 3.21 11.54
CA PHE A 96 -10.74 1.85 12.00
C PHE A 96 -11.87 0.84 11.82
N ALA A 97 -13.13 1.27 12.02
CA ALA A 97 -14.29 0.37 12.00
C ALA A 97 -14.58 -0.21 10.62
N ASP A 98 -14.44 0.60 9.57
CA ASP A 98 -14.92 0.27 8.24
C ASP A 98 -13.82 0.21 7.18
N GLY A 99 -12.66 0.78 7.48
CA GLY A 99 -11.56 0.90 6.53
C GLY A 99 -10.75 -0.38 6.39
N THR A 100 -10.23 -0.60 5.20
CA THR A 100 -9.30 -1.69 4.89
C THR A 100 -8.01 -1.55 5.71
N CYS A 101 -7.39 -2.66 6.10
CA CYS A 101 -6.10 -2.68 6.77
C CYS A 101 -5.05 -1.86 6.00
N GLY A 102 -4.39 -0.94 6.70
CA GLY A 102 -3.39 -0.07 6.08
C GLY A 102 -2.18 -0.84 5.54
N ALA A 103 -1.74 -1.91 6.22
CA ALA A 103 -0.66 -2.76 5.71
C ALA A 103 -1.04 -3.40 4.37
N LEU A 104 -2.28 -3.89 4.23
CA LEU A 104 -2.81 -4.39 2.97
C LEU A 104 -2.80 -3.32 1.89
N ALA A 105 -3.32 -2.12 2.21
CA ALA A 105 -3.36 -1.02 1.26
C ALA A 105 -1.96 -0.63 0.76
N GLY A 106 -0.98 -0.53 1.67
CA GLY A 106 0.41 -0.24 1.34
C GLY A 106 1.06 -1.33 0.48
N ALA A 107 0.80 -2.60 0.80
CA ALA A 107 1.30 -3.72 0.01
C ALA A 107 0.73 -3.72 -1.41
N VAL A 108 -0.58 -3.53 -1.55
CA VAL A 108 -1.23 -3.45 -2.87
C VAL A 108 -0.69 -2.28 -3.70
N GLN A 109 -0.46 -1.11 -3.08
CA GLN A 109 0.15 0.03 -3.75
C GLN A 109 1.55 -0.31 -4.30
N ALA A 110 2.43 -0.91 -3.49
CA ALA A 110 3.78 -1.29 -3.90
C ALA A 110 3.77 -2.30 -5.05
N LEU A 111 2.94 -3.33 -4.94
CA LEU A 111 2.81 -4.35 -5.98
C LEU A 111 2.19 -3.80 -7.27
N SER A 112 1.27 -2.85 -7.15
CA SER A 112 0.72 -2.15 -8.31
C SER A 112 1.80 -1.35 -9.04
N MET A 113 2.65 -0.64 -8.32
CA MET A 113 3.80 0.04 -8.92
C MET A 113 4.75 -0.95 -9.60
N TYR A 114 5.04 -2.09 -8.94
CA TYR A 114 5.87 -3.16 -9.52
C TYR A 114 5.28 -3.76 -10.79
N ALA A 115 3.96 -3.89 -10.86
CA ALA A 115 3.24 -4.42 -12.03
C ALA A 115 2.97 -3.36 -13.11
N SER A 116 3.55 -2.16 -12.99
CA SER A 116 3.32 -1.02 -13.90
C SER A 116 3.27 -1.42 -15.38
N GLY A 117 2.24 -0.94 -16.08
CA GLY A 117 2.00 -1.26 -17.49
C GLY A 117 1.32 -2.60 -17.77
N ASN A 118 1.07 -3.44 -16.75
CA ASN A 118 0.39 -4.72 -16.92
C ASN A 118 -0.83 -4.83 -16.00
N ARG A 119 -2.01 -4.49 -16.53
CA ARG A 119 -3.27 -4.45 -15.79
C ARG A 119 -3.63 -5.80 -15.14
N ASP A 120 -3.49 -6.90 -15.86
CA ASP A 120 -3.88 -8.23 -15.36
C ASP A 120 -2.95 -8.64 -14.20
N LYS A 121 -1.67 -8.32 -14.31
CA LYS A 121 -0.69 -8.53 -13.25
C LYS A 121 -1.03 -7.71 -12.00
N HIS A 122 -1.51 -6.46 -12.14
CA HIS A 122 -1.97 -5.65 -11.00
C HIS A 122 -3.08 -6.36 -10.23
N PHE A 123 -4.15 -6.74 -10.92
CA PHE A 123 -5.29 -7.38 -10.28
C PHE A 123 -4.94 -8.73 -9.66
N LYS A 124 -4.11 -9.53 -10.34
CA LYS A 124 -3.66 -10.81 -9.82
C LYS A 124 -2.89 -10.65 -8.52
N LEU A 125 -1.87 -9.80 -8.49
CA LEU A 125 -1.05 -9.58 -7.29
C LEU A 125 -1.87 -8.97 -6.14
N ALA A 126 -2.76 -8.02 -6.43
CA ALA A 126 -3.63 -7.43 -5.43
C ALA A 126 -4.58 -8.47 -4.81
N ALA A 127 -5.17 -9.35 -5.63
CA ALA A 127 -6.03 -10.42 -5.15
C ALA A 127 -5.26 -11.45 -4.30
N GLU A 128 -4.06 -11.85 -4.73
CA GLU A 128 -3.23 -12.79 -3.97
C GLU A 128 -2.89 -12.28 -2.55
N VAL A 129 -2.52 -10.99 -2.43
CA VAL A 129 -2.23 -10.38 -1.12
C VAL A 129 -3.50 -10.23 -0.29
N TYR A 130 -4.60 -9.81 -0.91
CA TYR A 130 -5.90 -9.73 -0.24
C TYR A 130 -6.29 -11.08 0.35
N ASP A 131 -6.26 -12.14 -0.46
CA ASP A 131 -6.64 -13.48 -0.06
C ASP A 131 -5.70 -14.05 1.01
N ALA A 132 -4.41 -13.72 0.94
CA ALA A 132 -3.44 -14.15 1.94
C ALA A 132 -3.77 -13.55 3.32
N LEU A 133 -4.00 -12.23 3.38
CA LEU A 133 -4.37 -11.56 4.63
C LEU A 133 -5.73 -12.04 5.14
N GLN A 134 -6.72 -12.19 4.26
CA GLN A 134 -8.05 -12.70 4.62
C GLN A 134 -7.96 -14.10 5.24
N ARG A 135 -7.12 -14.99 4.69
CA ARG A 135 -6.92 -16.35 5.26
C ARG A 135 -6.21 -16.31 6.61
N GLN A 136 -5.21 -15.45 6.75
CA GLN A 136 -4.39 -15.35 7.96
C GLN A 136 -5.18 -14.71 9.11
N GLU A 137 -5.86 -13.63 8.86
CA GLU A 137 -6.50 -12.79 9.89
C GLU A 137 -8.00 -13.04 10.04
N GLY A 138 -8.63 -13.70 9.07
CA GLY A 138 -10.08 -13.91 9.02
C GLY A 138 -10.87 -12.67 8.61
N GLY A 139 -10.20 -11.59 8.25
CA GLY A 139 -10.79 -10.34 7.79
C GLY A 139 -9.73 -9.42 7.19
N ILE A 140 -10.19 -8.36 6.54
CA ILE A 140 -9.31 -7.36 5.92
C ILE A 140 -9.52 -5.94 6.45
N LYS A 141 -10.54 -5.74 7.27
CA LYS A 141 -10.79 -4.45 7.90
C LYS A 141 -9.79 -4.21 9.02
N CYS A 142 -9.44 -2.96 9.23
CA CYS A 142 -8.61 -2.58 10.35
C CYS A 142 -9.20 -3.04 11.69
N SER A 143 -10.54 -2.91 11.86
CA SER A 143 -11.27 -3.38 13.05
C SER A 143 -11.18 -4.90 13.27
N ASP A 144 -11.17 -5.69 12.21
CA ASP A 144 -11.11 -7.15 12.32
C ASP A 144 -9.79 -7.60 12.93
N ILE A 145 -8.71 -6.96 12.51
CA ILE A 145 -7.35 -7.27 12.94
C ILE A 145 -7.06 -6.65 14.31
N TYR A 146 -7.26 -5.34 14.44
CA TYR A 146 -7.05 -4.61 15.68
C TYR A 146 -7.94 -5.12 16.83
N GLY A 147 -9.21 -5.40 16.55
CA GLY A 147 -10.16 -5.89 17.54
C GLY A 147 -9.79 -7.25 18.13
N LYS A 148 -9.09 -8.09 17.37
CA LYS A 148 -8.63 -9.41 17.85
C LYS A 148 -7.33 -9.35 18.64
N HIS A 149 -6.41 -8.53 18.18
CA HIS A 149 -5.00 -8.66 18.55
C HIS A 149 -4.41 -7.40 19.20
N GLY A 150 -5.14 -6.27 19.14
CA GLY A 150 -4.61 -4.98 19.58
C GLY A 150 -3.60 -4.37 18.61
N PHE A 151 -3.03 -3.22 18.99
CA PHE A 151 -2.07 -2.52 18.15
C PHE A 151 -0.75 -3.26 17.97
N ASP A 152 -0.32 -4.03 18.97
CA ASP A 152 0.92 -4.80 18.90
C ASP A 152 0.91 -5.81 17.74
N HIS A 153 -0.28 -6.34 17.41
CA HIS A 153 -0.45 -7.25 16.29
C HIS A 153 -0.46 -6.54 14.93
N CYS A 154 -0.86 -5.27 14.88
CA CYS A 154 -0.75 -4.49 13.65
C CYS A 154 0.69 -4.41 13.15
N ASP A 155 1.65 -4.45 14.05
CA ASP A 155 3.06 -4.51 13.72
C ASP A 155 3.41 -5.84 13.05
N ALA A 156 2.83 -6.95 13.53
CA ALA A 156 3.01 -8.28 12.94
C ALA A 156 2.39 -8.41 11.53
N CYS A 157 1.32 -7.67 11.22
CA CYS A 157 0.73 -7.66 9.87
C CYS A 157 1.61 -6.99 8.80
N VAL A 158 2.64 -6.26 9.24
CA VAL A 158 3.61 -5.62 8.33
C VAL A 158 4.84 -6.51 8.14
N PHE A 159 5.09 -7.44 9.04
CA PHE A 159 6.16 -8.42 8.95
C PHE A 159 5.71 -9.69 8.25
#